data_1aee5b672bbfe4f45bdd9da46a4ca52e
#
_entry.id   1aee5b672bbfe4f45bdd9da46a4ca52e
#
_cell.length_a   1.000
_cell.length_b   1.000
_cell.length_c   1.000
_cell.angle_alpha   90.00
_cell.angle_beta   90.00
_cell.angle_gamma   90.00
#
_symmetry.space_group_name_H-M   'P 1'
#
loop_
_entity.id
_entity.type
_entity.pdbx_description
1 polymer ?
#
loop_
_entity_poly.entity_id
_entity_poly.type
_entity_poly.pdbx_seq_one_letter_code
_entity_poly.pdbx_strand_id
1 'polypeptide(L)'
;FTNGFSWSYPVGEGLTYTRTEGKNTAGVQRANVLTYEPNTGVSPVMVYAGDTVYGSKATITNAVKYLQNQGKTVIGGTNADFFVMSSGVPIGLVIDKGTLVSSDAWQYAVGFKKDGTAVIGRPTMGIRITGASGSCSVSYFNKTRTTAGAYLLDRNYDEATHFAAKSSY
;
A
#
# COMPACT_ATOMS: atom_id res chain seq x y z
N PHE A 1 -25.53 -13.96 -8.31
CA PHE A 1 -26.17 -12.84 -9.00
C PHE A 1 -27.28 -13.37 -9.88
N THR A 2 -28.47 -12.78 -9.81
CA THR A 2 -29.54 -13.01 -10.79
C THR A 2 -29.41 -11.98 -11.90
N ASN A 3 -29.61 -12.40 -13.16
CA ASN A 3 -29.50 -11.55 -14.35
C ASN A 3 -28.15 -10.82 -14.46
N GLY A 4 -27.07 -11.52 -14.17
CA GLY A 4 -25.73 -10.98 -14.26
C GLY A 4 -25.07 -11.30 -15.60
N PHE A 5 -24.11 -10.48 -15.99
CA PHE A 5 -23.19 -10.79 -17.06
C PHE A 5 -21.74 -10.62 -16.60
N SER A 6 -20.86 -11.36 -17.22
CA SER A 6 -19.42 -11.23 -16.99
C SER A 6 -18.72 -11.22 -18.35
N TRP A 7 -17.73 -10.39 -18.51
CA TRP A 7 -16.87 -10.36 -19.67
C TRP A 7 -15.43 -10.09 -19.26
N SER A 8 -14.49 -10.67 -19.98
CA SER A 8 -13.07 -10.61 -19.73
C SER A 8 -12.31 -10.34 -21.01
N TYR A 9 -11.20 -9.62 -20.88
CA TYR A 9 -10.23 -9.47 -21.96
C TYR A 9 -8.81 -9.31 -21.42
N PRO A 10 -7.78 -9.75 -22.15
CA PRO A 10 -6.41 -9.50 -21.78
C PRO A 10 -6.08 -8.01 -21.91
N VAL A 11 -5.46 -7.43 -20.89
CA VAL A 11 -4.95 -6.04 -20.92
C VAL A 11 -3.47 -6.01 -21.25
N GLY A 12 -2.80 -7.15 -21.12
CA GLY A 12 -1.39 -7.35 -21.41
C GLY A 12 -1.01 -8.79 -21.16
N GLU A 13 0.20 -9.18 -21.48
CA GLU A 13 0.69 -10.50 -21.19
C GLU A 13 0.65 -10.76 -19.67
N GLY A 14 -0.03 -11.85 -19.27
CA GLY A 14 -0.18 -12.22 -17.85
C GLY A 14 -1.11 -11.34 -17.03
N LEU A 15 -1.89 -10.45 -17.67
CA LEU A 15 -2.88 -9.65 -16.95
C LEU A 15 -4.22 -9.64 -17.71
N THR A 16 -5.27 -10.12 -17.04
CA THR A 16 -6.63 -10.13 -17.54
C THR A 16 -7.53 -9.24 -16.70
N TYR A 17 -8.33 -8.41 -17.33
CA TYR A 17 -9.38 -7.66 -16.68
C TYR A 17 -10.73 -8.35 -16.87
N THR A 18 -11.47 -8.50 -15.79
CA THR A 18 -12.82 -9.04 -15.78
C THR A 18 -13.78 -8.06 -15.14
N ARG A 19 -14.87 -7.78 -15.78
CA ARG A 19 -16.00 -7.05 -15.22
C ARG A 19 -17.19 -7.96 -15.08
N THR A 20 -17.78 -7.98 -13.90
CA THR A 20 -19.02 -8.70 -13.61
C THR A 20 -20.04 -7.71 -13.08
N GLU A 21 -21.23 -7.74 -13.63
CA GLU A 21 -22.38 -7.01 -13.09
C GLU A 21 -23.52 -7.98 -12.82
N GLY A 22 -24.28 -7.71 -11.76
CA GLY A 22 -25.42 -8.53 -11.39
C GLY A 22 -26.23 -7.87 -10.28
N LYS A 23 -27.31 -8.50 -9.92
CA LYS A 23 -28.22 -8.00 -8.87
C LYS A 23 -28.33 -9.01 -7.75
N ASN A 24 -28.30 -8.54 -6.53
CA ASN A 24 -28.61 -9.32 -5.32
C ASN A 24 -29.60 -8.55 -4.44
N THR A 25 -29.84 -9.02 -3.22
CA THR A 25 -30.74 -8.37 -2.25
C THR A 25 -30.33 -6.94 -1.86
N ALA A 26 -29.07 -6.61 -1.96
CA ALA A 26 -28.53 -5.27 -1.70
C ALA A 26 -28.56 -4.34 -2.93
N GLY A 27 -29.06 -4.82 -4.09
CA GLY A 27 -29.18 -4.04 -5.32
C GLY A 27 -28.19 -4.44 -6.40
N VAL A 28 -27.88 -3.52 -7.32
CA VAL A 28 -26.91 -3.73 -8.40
C VAL A 28 -25.50 -3.79 -7.84
N GLN A 29 -24.78 -4.86 -8.17
CA GLN A 29 -23.39 -5.09 -7.81
C GLN A 29 -22.51 -5.04 -9.06
N ARG A 30 -21.32 -4.44 -8.93
CA ARG A 30 -20.30 -4.40 -9.97
C ARG A 30 -18.97 -4.80 -9.39
N ALA A 31 -18.32 -5.80 -9.99
CA ALA A 31 -16.98 -6.20 -9.64
C ALA A 31 -16.04 -5.95 -10.83
N ASN A 32 -14.92 -5.30 -10.56
CA ASN A 32 -13.82 -5.13 -11.50
C ASN A 32 -12.62 -5.89 -10.94
N VAL A 33 -12.12 -6.87 -11.67
CA VAL A 33 -11.09 -7.80 -11.22
C VAL A 33 -9.92 -7.75 -12.19
N LEU A 34 -8.71 -7.63 -11.65
CA LEU A 34 -7.47 -7.86 -12.37
C LEU A 34 -6.91 -9.22 -11.95
N THR A 35 -6.80 -10.14 -12.89
CA THR A 35 -6.17 -11.44 -12.66
C THR A 35 -4.74 -11.38 -13.20
N TYR A 36 -3.78 -11.57 -12.31
CA TYR A 36 -2.37 -11.53 -12.59
C TYR A 36 -1.77 -12.93 -12.56
N GLU A 37 -0.97 -13.27 -13.58
CA GLU A 37 -0.20 -14.50 -13.68
C GLU A 37 1.28 -14.19 -13.43
N PRO A 38 1.93 -14.81 -12.42
CA PRO A 38 3.35 -14.63 -12.17
C PRO A 38 4.24 -15.09 -13.34
N ASN A 39 5.38 -14.47 -13.52
CA ASN A 39 6.42 -14.81 -14.51
C ASN A 39 6.00 -14.66 -15.99
N THR A 40 5.10 -13.73 -16.27
CA THR A 40 4.55 -13.49 -17.61
C THR A 40 4.88 -12.10 -18.16
N GLY A 41 6.07 -11.57 -17.92
CA GLY A 41 6.51 -10.28 -18.48
C GLY A 41 5.95 -9.04 -17.76
N VAL A 42 4.98 -9.18 -16.86
CA VAL A 42 4.47 -8.12 -15.98
C VAL A 42 4.84 -8.39 -14.53
N SER A 43 4.96 -7.33 -13.74
CA SER A 43 5.27 -7.43 -12.32
C SER A 43 4.40 -6.46 -11.52
N PRO A 44 3.82 -6.89 -10.41
CA PRO A 44 3.13 -5.99 -9.49
C PRO A 44 4.14 -5.09 -8.80
N VAL A 45 3.82 -3.80 -8.71
CA VAL A 45 4.60 -2.83 -7.96
C VAL A 45 3.69 -2.08 -7.00
N MET A 46 4.18 -1.86 -5.79
CA MET A 46 3.53 -0.98 -4.84
C MET A 46 3.94 0.47 -5.16
N VAL A 47 3.03 1.40 -5.05
CA VAL A 47 3.28 2.83 -5.29
C VAL A 47 2.43 3.69 -4.36
N TYR A 48 3.05 4.71 -3.79
CA TYR A 48 2.38 5.77 -3.03
C TYR A 48 2.50 7.15 -3.70
N ALA A 49 2.86 7.15 -4.99
CA ALA A 49 2.88 8.29 -5.91
C ALA A 49 3.67 9.52 -5.40
N GLY A 50 4.76 9.29 -4.70
CA GLY A 50 5.69 10.28 -4.18
C GLY A 50 6.96 9.61 -3.69
N ASP A 51 7.94 10.40 -3.28
CA ASP A 51 9.21 9.90 -2.72
C ASP A 51 9.09 9.62 -1.22
N THR A 52 8.04 10.15 -0.58
CA THR A 52 7.72 9.97 0.84
C THR A 52 6.27 9.55 1.03
N VAL A 53 5.95 8.90 2.14
CA VAL A 53 4.58 8.47 2.43
C VAL A 53 3.71 9.63 2.95
N TYR A 54 4.31 10.65 3.57
CA TYR A 54 3.57 11.82 4.01
C TYR A 54 3.21 12.72 2.82
N GLY A 55 1.96 13.14 2.74
CA GLY A 55 1.48 13.98 1.65
C GLY A 55 1.19 13.26 0.32
N SER A 56 1.55 12.00 0.17
CA SER A 56 1.48 11.27 -1.11
C SER A 56 0.06 10.76 -1.47
N LYS A 57 -0.96 11.55 -1.16
CA LYS A 57 -2.32 11.26 -1.63
C LYS A 57 -2.40 11.43 -3.14
N ALA A 58 -2.76 10.36 -3.85
CA ALA A 58 -2.87 10.40 -5.29
C ALA A 58 -4.04 9.56 -5.79
N THR A 59 -4.61 9.99 -6.91
CA THR A 59 -5.50 9.13 -7.70
C THR A 59 -4.68 8.05 -8.41
N ILE A 60 -5.33 6.96 -8.82
CA ILE A 60 -4.67 5.93 -9.64
C ILE A 60 -4.03 6.55 -10.88
N THR A 61 -4.69 7.51 -11.53
CA THR A 61 -4.14 8.22 -12.70
C THR A 61 -2.81 8.93 -12.37
N ASN A 62 -2.71 9.58 -11.22
CA ASN A 62 -1.47 10.24 -10.80
C ASN A 62 -0.38 9.22 -10.42
N ALA A 63 -0.75 8.12 -9.80
CA ALA A 63 0.18 7.01 -9.53
C ALA A 63 0.75 6.41 -10.83
N VAL A 64 -0.10 6.23 -11.84
CA VAL A 64 0.33 5.80 -13.18
C VAL A 64 1.33 6.79 -13.78
N LYS A 65 1.03 8.11 -13.78
CA LYS A 65 1.94 9.14 -14.28
C LYS A 65 3.27 9.14 -13.54
N TYR A 66 3.25 8.99 -12.22
CA TYR A 66 4.47 8.91 -11.40
C TYR A 66 5.36 7.73 -11.84
N LEU A 67 4.77 6.55 -12.06
CA LEU A 67 5.52 5.39 -12.56
C LEU A 67 6.02 5.56 -14.00
N GLN A 68 5.22 6.17 -14.88
CA GLN A 68 5.60 6.45 -16.26
C GLN A 68 6.76 7.43 -16.32
N ASN A 69 6.81 8.44 -15.46
CA ASN A 69 7.95 9.36 -15.33
C ASN A 69 9.25 8.66 -14.90
N GLN A 70 9.13 7.48 -14.27
CA GLN A 70 10.26 6.61 -13.93
C GLN A 70 10.59 5.59 -15.04
N GLY A 71 10.05 5.74 -16.25
CA GLY A 71 10.27 4.87 -17.39
C GLY A 71 9.52 3.53 -17.35
N LYS A 72 8.50 3.40 -16.49
CA LYS A 72 7.69 2.17 -16.40
C LYS A 72 6.49 2.22 -17.34
N THR A 73 6.21 1.09 -17.99
CA THR A 73 4.95 0.86 -18.70
C THR A 73 3.93 0.30 -17.71
N VAL A 74 2.83 1.01 -17.48
CA VAL A 74 1.77 0.59 -16.56
C VAL A 74 0.58 0.11 -17.37
N ILE A 75 0.15 -1.13 -17.15
CA ILE A 75 -0.94 -1.78 -17.90
C ILE A 75 -2.21 -1.97 -17.06
N GLY A 76 -2.15 -1.78 -15.75
CA GLY A 76 -3.29 -1.87 -14.86
C GLY A 76 -2.95 -1.46 -13.45
N GLY A 77 -3.95 -1.21 -12.64
CA GLY A 77 -3.74 -0.85 -11.23
C GLY A 77 -5.04 -0.78 -10.44
N THR A 78 -4.91 -0.93 -9.14
CA THR A 78 -5.99 -0.77 -8.17
C THR A 78 -5.46 -0.04 -6.95
N ASN A 79 -6.35 0.62 -6.21
CA ASN A 79 -6.01 1.10 -4.88
C ASN A 79 -5.81 -0.09 -3.92
N ALA A 80 -4.94 0.09 -2.94
CA ALA A 80 -4.62 -0.96 -1.97
C ALA A 80 -5.10 -0.56 -0.57
N ASP A 81 -4.31 0.19 0.17
CA ASP A 81 -4.53 0.44 1.59
C ASP A 81 -5.39 1.68 1.87
N PHE A 82 -5.96 1.72 3.06
CA PHE A 82 -6.49 2.95 3.65
C PHE A 82 -5.36 3.84 4.13
N PHE A 83 -5.61 5.13 4.20
CA PHE A 83 -4.64 6.12 4.63
C PHE A 83 -5.26 7.19 5.53
N VAL A 84 -4.44 7.87 6.30
CA VAL A 84 -4.86 8.99 7.13
C VAL A 84 -5.15 10.20 6.22
N MET A 85 -6.41 10.63 6.17
CA MET A 85 -6.89 11.67 5.25
C MET A 85 -6.12 12.99 5.35
N SER A 86 -5.65 13.37 6.54
CA SER A 86 -4.91 14.62 6.73
C SER A 86 -3.46 14.54 6.22
N SER A 87 -2.81 13.37 6.35
CA SER A 87 -1.38 13.22 6.04
C SER A 87 -1.09 12.38 4.79
N GLY A 88 -2.03 11.57 4.33
CA GLY A 88 -1.79 10.62 3.25
C GLY A 88 -1.03 9.35 3.67
N VAL A 89 -0.58 9.28 4.93
CA VAL A 89 0.22 8.15 5.43
C VAL A 89 -0.61 6.87 5.46
N PRO A 90 -0.12 5.75 4.88
CA PRO A 90 -0.81 4.47 4.90
C PRO A 90 -1.09 3.97 6.32
N ILE A 91 -2.24 3.33 6.52
CA ILE A 91 -2.60 2.72 7.82
C ILE A 91 -1.90 1.36 7.96
N GLY A 92 -1.88 0.55 6.92
CA GLY A 92 -1.29 -0.78 6.93
C GLY A 92 0.21 -0.82 6.68
N LEU A 93 0.71 -2.03 6.55
CA LEU A 93 2.10 -2.33 6.24
C LEU A 93 2.44 -1.89 4.81
N VAL A 94 3.57 -1.21 4.68
CA VAL A 94 4.15 -0.89 3.37
C VAL A 94 5.59 -1.39 3.31
N ILE A 95 5.84 -2.24 2.32
CA ILE A 95 7.20 -2.71 1.96
C ILE A 95 7.40 -2.42 0.48
N ASP A 96 8.42 -1.65 0.14
CA ASP A 96 8.82 -1.39 -1.23
C ASP A 96 10.20 -1.99 -1.52
N LYS A 97 10.28 -2.83 -2.53
CA LYS A 97 11.53 -3.48 -2.98
C LYS A 97 12.32 -4.15 -1.84
N GLY A 98 11.60 -4.76 -0.89
CA GLY A 98 12.18 -5.42 0.28
C GLY A 98 12.55 -4.49 1.43
N THR A 99 12.33 -3.19 1.30
CA THR A 99 12.55 -2.20 2.36
C THR A 99 11.25 -1.93 3.08
N LEU A 100 11.26 -2.00 4.41
CA LEU A 100 10.15 -1.56 5.22
C LEU A 100 10.00 -0.04 5.11
N VAL A 101 8.84 0.40 4.67
CA VAL A 101 8.50 1.83 4.52
C VAL A 101 7.57 2.31 5.62
N SER A 102 6.64 1.48 6.06
CA SER A 102 5.68 1.82 7.11
C SER A 102 5.22 0.55 7.84
N SER A 103 5.11 0.61 9.16
CA SER A 103 4.74 -0.54 9.98
C SER A 103 3.29 -0.99 9.79
N ASP A 104 2.99 -2.18 10.26
CA ASP A 104 1.65 -2.76 10.23
C ASP A 104 0.66 -2.04 11.15
N ALA A 105 -0.62 -2.28 10.92
CA ALA A 105 -1.74 -1.88 11.78
C ALA A 105 -2.67 -3.07 12.07
N TRP A 106 -2.10 -4.27 12.25
CA TRP A 106 -2.85 -5.49 12.60
C TRP A 106 -3.82 -5.98 11.52
N GLN A 107 -3.65 -5.51 10.28
CA GLN A 107 -4.49 -5.85 9.14
C GLN A 107 -3.86 -6.95 8.27
N TYR A 108 -4.68 -7.57 7.43
CA TYR A 108 -4.16 -8.43 6.38
C TYR A 108 -3.41 -7.62 5.35
N ALA A 109 -2.29 -8.17 4.88
CA ALA A 109 -1.49 -7.60 3.81
C ALA A 109 -1.38 -8.59 2.65
N VAL A 110 -1.32 -8.06 1.45
CA VAL A 110 -0.94 -8.79 0.24
C VAL A 110 0.50 -8.41 -0.08
N GLY A 111 1.36 -9.40 -0.22
CA GLY A 111 2.75 -9.22 -0.62
C GLY A 111 3.04 -9.98 -1.91
N PHE A 112 3.95 -9.44 -2.70
CA PHE A 112 4.48 -10.11 -3.88
C PHE A 112 5.94 -10.43 -3.65
N LYS A 113 6.31 -11.68 -3.83
CA LYS A 113 7.69 -12.13 -3.73
C LYS A 113 8.49 -11.70 -4.96
N LYS A 114 9.80 -11.83 -4.87
CA LYS A 114 10.70 -11.49 -5.98
C LYS A 114 10.45 -12.32 -7.25
N ASP A 115 9.92 -13.53 -7.08
CA ASP A 115 9.49 -14.41 -8.18
C ASP A 115 8.09 -14.07 -8.73
N GLY A 116 7.46 -12.99 -8.24
CA GLY A 116 6.12 -12.56 -8.66
C GLY A 116 4.98 -13.28 -7.96
N THR A 117 5.22 -14.34 -7.19
CA THR A 117 4.14 -15.05 -6.49
C THR A 117 3.57 -14.20 -5.35
N ALA A 118 2.24 -14.26 -5.19
CA ALA A 118 1.54 -13.54 -4.14
C ALA A 118 1.48 -14.33 -2.83
N VAL A 119 1.52 -13.61 -1.73
CA VAL A 119 1.23 -14.12 -0.39
C VAL A 119 0.20 -13.22 0.30
N ILE A 120 -0.70 -13.82 1.06
CA ILE A 120 -1.66 -13.09 1.88
C ILE A 120 -1.46 -13.54 3.33
N GLY A 121 -1.36 -12.59 4.23
CA GLY A 121 -1.17 -12.90 5.64
C GLY A 121 -1.42 -11.69 6.53
N ARG A 122 -1.33 -11.92 7.82
CA ARG A 122 -1.39 -10.88 8.84
C ARG A 122 -0.02 -10.79 9.52
N PRO A 123 0.90 -10.02 8.95
CA PRO A 123 2.23 -9.88 9.51
C PRO A 123 2.16 -9.16 10.85
N THR A 124 3.03 -9.55 11.76
CA THR A 124 3.31 -8.82 12.99
C THR A 124 4.76 -8.36 12.96
N MET A 125 4.99 -7.15 13.43
CA MET A 125 6.31 -6.55 13.41
C MET A 125 6.78 -6.21 14.83
N GLY A 126 8.07 -6.44 15.07
CA GLY A 126 8.74 -6.01 16.29
C GLY A 126 9.94 -5.14 15.93
N ILE A 127 9.87 -3.84 16.23
CA ILE A 127 10.98 -2.92 16.02
C ILE A 127 11.51 -2.48 17.39
N ARG A 128 12.82 -2.52 17.56
CA ARG A 128 13.50 -2.15 18.80
C ARG A 128 14.69 -1.27 18.49
N ILE A 129 14.83 -0.19 19.24
CA ILE A 129 16.03 0.65 19.25
C ILE A 129 16.85 0.25 20.48
N THR A 130 18.15 0.00 20.31
CA THR A 130 19.07 -0.33 21.38
C THR A 130 20.21 0.66 21.39
N GLY A 131 20.51 1.21 22.57
CA GLY A 131 21.61 2.14 22.81
C GLY A 131 22.38 1.74 24.08
N ALA A 132 23.41 2.50 24.43
CA ALA A 132 24.24 2.26 25.61
C ALA A 132 23.44 2.25 26.93
N SER A 133 22.35 3.04 26.99
CA SER A 133 21.52 3.19 28.19
C SER A 133 20.33 2.22 28.24
N GLY A 134 20.19 1.31 27.28
CA GLY A 134 19.09 0.35 27.24
C GLY A 134 18.42 0.21 25.88
N SER A 135 17.22 -0.34 25.87
CA SER A 135 16.45 -0.53 24.64
C SER A 135 15.00 -0.06 24.79
N CYS A 136 14.44 0.43 23.68
CA CYS A 136 13.05 0.86 23.57
C CYS A 136 12.37 0.13 22.43
N SER A 137 11.16 -0.37 22.66
CA SER A 137 10.33 -0.89 21.58
C SER A 137 9.64 0.25 20.84
N VAL A 138 9.71 0.22 19.50
CA VAL A 138 9.03 1.19 18.63
C VAL A 138 7.62 0.69 18.40
N SER A 139 6.64 1.51 18.71
CA SER A 139 5.22 1.21 18.49
C SER A 139 4.81 1.46 17.03
N TYR A 140 5.39 2.48 16.41
CA TYR A 140 5.00 2.96 15.09
C TYR A 140 6.20 3.39 14.28
N PHE A 141 6.32 2.87 13.07
CA PHE A 141 7.36 3.26 12.12
C PHE A 141 6.72 3.93 10.90
N ASN A 142 7.13 5.17 10.64
CA ASN A 142 6.59 6.03 9.58
C ASN A 142 5.06 6.14 9.58
N LYS A 143 4.50 6.40 10.76
CA LYS A 143 3.06 6.62 10.97
C LYS A 143 2.76 8.03 11.41
N THR A 144 1.59 8.53 11.04
CA THR A 144 1.05 9.77 11.61
C THR A 144 0.76 9.56 13.10
N ARG A 145 1.21 10.50 13.93
CA ARG A 145 0.98 10.43 15.37
C ARG A 145 -0.49 10.70 15.69
N THR A 146 -1.20 9.67 16.10
CA THR A 146 -2.62 9.73 16.51
C THR A 146 -2.84 9.30 17.95
N THR A 147 -1.92 8.54 18.52
CA THR A 147 -2.01 7.97 19.86
C THR A 147 -0.68 8.09 20.60
N ALA A 148 -0.66 7.77 21.90
CA ALA A 148 0.58 7.66 22.66
C ALA A 148 1.40 6.45 22.19
N GLY A 149 2.72 6.57 22.18
CA GLY A 149 3.64 5.50 21.80
C GLY A 149 5.00 6.03 21.33
N ALA A 150 5.92 5.12 21.11
CA ALA A 150 7.23 5.42 20.54
C ALA A 150 7.14 5.41 19.01
N TYR A 151 7.44 6.53 18.39
CA TYR A 151 7.45 6.71 16.94
C TYR A 151 8.87 6.80 16.43
N LEU A 152 9.17 6.01 15.41
CA LEU A 152 10.41 6.13 14.63
C LEU A 152 10.03 6.61 13.23
N LEU A 153 10.68 7.68 12.80
CA LEU A 153 10.51 8.25 11.46
C LEU A 153 11.85 8.24 10.75
N ASP A 154 11.85 7.92 9.48
CA ASP A 154 13.00 8.06 8.59
C ASP A 154 12.64 8.94 7.40
N ARG A 155 13.57 9.10 6.45
CA ARG A 155 13.34 9.91 5.25
C ARG A 155 12.26 9.38 4.30
N ASN A 156 11.82 8.12 4.43
CA ASN A 156 10.67 7.62 3.68
C ASN A 156 9.35 8.20 4.23
N TYR A 157 9.35 8.69 5.47
CA TYR A 157 8.20 9.42 6.02
C TYR A 157 8.08 10.79 5.39
N ASP A 158 9.04 11.65 5.62
CA ASP A 158 9.25 12.97 5.04
C ASP A 158 10.57 13.56 5.57
N GLU A 159 10.99 14.73 5.06
CA GLU A 159 12.10 15.51 5.61
C GLU A 159 11.77 16.12 6.98
N ALA A 160 10.48 16.35 7.27
CA ALA A 160 9.99 16.87 8.53
C ALA A 160 9.15 15.85 9.31
N THR A 161 9.16 15.93 10.63
CA THR A 161 8.37 15.02 11.48
C THR A 161 6.88 15.35 11.49
N HIS A 162 6.51 16.58 11.17
CA HIS A 162 5.13 17.12 11.24
C HIS A 162 4.48 17.01 12.63
N PHE A 163 5.28 16.84 13.66
CA PHE A 163 4.81 16.81 15.03
C PHE A 163 5.03 18.18 15.67
N ALA A 164 4.02 18.69 16.37
CA ALA A 164 4.19 19.87 17.19
C ALA A 164 5.23 19.57 18.30
N ALA A 165 6.23 20.43 18.43
CA ALA A 165 7.13 20.36 19.56
C ALA A 165 6.32 20.58 20.85
N LYS A 166 6.39 19.62 21.78
CA LYS A 166 5.86 19.84 23.13
C LYS A 166 6.97 20.50 23.98
N SER A 167 6.68 21.64 24.52
CA SER A 167 7.61 22.45 25.35
C SER A 167 7.82 21.90 26.77
N SER A 168 7.52 20.63 27.02
CA SER A 168 7.67 20.08 28.39
C SER A 168 8.25 18.67 28.32
N TYR A 169 9.51 18.59 28.55
CA TYR A 169 10.19 17.51 29.25
C TYR A 169 10.83 18.07 30.50
#